data_d772bf380e212e357e5237d84844aec5
#
_entry.id   d772bf380e212e357e5237d84844aec5
#
_cell.length_a   1.000
_cell.length_b   1.000
_cell.length_c   1.000
_cell.angle_alpha   90.00
_cell.angle_beta   90.00
_cell.angle_gamma   90.00
#
_symmetry.space_group_name_H-M   'P 1'
#
loop_
_entity.id
_entity.type
_entity.pdbx_description
1 polymer ?
#
loop_
_entity_poly.entity_id
_entity_poly.type
_entity_poly.pdbx_seq_one_letter_code
_entity_poly.pdbx_strand_id
1 'polypeptide(L)'
;MEFKISKDLIHELEQLIQNKNDQQLEVLLNDLHHADIAEILDELDFEEATYIFKVLDSEKTAEILLELEDDLRENILSRLSPKEIAEELDELETNDAADIIAELSKSKKEEVISELQDVEHAKDIVELLRFDEDTAGGIMHKELVKVNENWNVLTCIKEMRIQAENISRVHSIYVVDDEDRLKGRLSLKDLLTTSSRTPIREVYIPKLNSVKVDTEDVEVARIMQKYDLEAIPVIDELGRLVGRITIDDIVDVIKEEADKDYQLAAGISQDVEADDSILELTRARLPWLVLALLGGFITVKVLGLFEGAMLEHGKLFFFTPLIAAMAGNVGVQSSAIIVQGLANNTLSGSLFNRLIKEISLSLLNGVILASILFLGSHFLLGVEIIIGIIVTIALISVIIIASLIGTFIPLLLDKFDIDPALATGPFITTSNDICGILIYFSIAKLILGF
;
A
#
# COMPACT_ATOMS: atom_id res chain seq x y z
N MET A 1 0.08 25.15 13.56
CA MET A 1 -0.28 24.59 14.88
C MET A 1 -1.05 23.33 14.50
N GLU A 2 -0.71 22.19 15.00
CA GLU A 2 -1.43 20.96 14.70
C GLU A 2 -2.87 21.10 15.20
N PHE A 3 -3.85 20.99 14.31
CA PHE A 3 -5.26 21.01 14.68
C PHE A 3 -5.54 19.79 15.56
N LYS A 4 -6.35 19.94 16.61
CA LYS A 4 -6.75 18.83 17.47
C LYS A 4 -8.23 18.92 17.74
N ILE A 5 -8.95 17.88 17.37
CA ILE A 5 -10.36 17.73 17.68
C ILE A 5 -10.53 17.67 19.19
N SER A 6 -11.32 18.58 19.72
CA SER A 6 -11.67 18.59 21.15
C SER A 6 -13.12 18.18 21.34
N LYS A 7 -13.41 17.51 22.45
CA LYS A 7 -14.80 17.16 22.81
C LYS A 7 -15.72 18.37 22.91
N ASP A 8 -15.14 19.53 23.25
CA ASP A 8 -15.91 20.77 23.34
C ASP A 8 -16.29 21.27 21.95
N LEU A 9 -15.43 21.12 20.94
CA LEU A 9 -15.72 21.45 19.54
C LEU A 9 -16.83 20.54 18.96
N ILE A 10 -16.73 19.23 19.14
CA ILE A 10 -17.75 18.28 18.68
C ILE A 10 -19.10 18.62 19.32
N HIS A 11 -19.12 18.84 20.62
CA HIS A 11 -20.35 19.20 21.32
C HIS A 11 -20.93 20.57 20.87
N GLU A 12 -20.11 21.53 20.52
CA GLU A 12 -20.54 22.80 19.94
C GLU A 12 -21.16 22.58 18.54
N LEU A 13 -20.56 21.76 17.70
CA LEU A 13 -21.08 21.40 16.39
C LEU A 13 -22.42 20.67 16.48
N GLU A 14 -22.56 19.67 17.36
CA GLU A 14 -23.81 18.97 17.64
C GLU A 14 -24.93 19.96 18.04
N GLN A 15 -24.63 20.94 18.90
CA GLN A 15 -25.59 21.95 19.30
C GLN A 15 -26.01 22.87 18.15
N LEU A 16 -25.06 23.25 17.26
CA LEU A 16 -25.34 24.10 16.11
C LEU A 16 -26.20 23.34 15.10
N ILE A 17 -25.95 22.06 14.88
CA ILE A 17 -26.75 21.17 14.00
C ILE A 17 -28.18 21.05 14.56
N GLN A 18 -28.33 20.72 15.85
CA GLN A 18 -29.65 20.59 16.48
C GLN A 18 -30.46 21.89 16.42
N ASN A 19 -29.82 23.05 16.50
CA ASN A 19 -30.44 24.35 16.41
C ASN A 19 -30.61 24.84 14.97
N LYS A 20 -30.14 24.10 13.96
CA LYS A 20 -30.13 24.46 12.52
C LYS A 20 -29.54 25.85 12.28
N ASN A 21 -28.39 26.09 12.89
CA ASN A 21 -27.68 27.38 12.79
C ASN A 21 -26.58 27.31 11.71
N ASP A 22 -27.02 27.23 10.44
CA ASP A 22 -26.15 27.05 9.28
C ASP A 22 -25.11 28.14 9.16
N GLN A 23 -25.44 29.41 9.45
CA GLN A 23 -24.49 30.52 9.38
C GLN A 23 -23.33 30.39 10.36
N GLN A 24 -23.57 29.87 11.57
CA GLN A 24 -22.48 29.68 12.54
C GLN A 24 -21.65 28.44 12.22
N LEU A 25 -22.28 27.37 11.70
CA LEU A 25 -21.56 26.20 11.20
C LEU A 25 -20.61 26.58 10.07
N GLU A 26 -21.10 27.30 9.07
CA GLU A 26 -20.28 27.76 7.96
C GLU A 26 -19.13 28.65 8.42
N VAL A 27 -19.37 29.63 9.29
CA VAL A 27 -18.31 30.49 9.83
C VAL A 27 -17.28 29.72 10.63
N LEU A 28 -17.69 28.70 11.40
CA LEU A 28 -16.78 27.91 12.23
C LEU A 28 -15.87 27.00 11.39
N LEU A 29 -16.43 26.42 10.32
CA LEU A 29 -15.74 25.43 9.50
C LEU A 29 -14.99 26.07 8.31
N ASN A 30 -15.38 27.27 7.84
CA ASN A 30 -14.79 27.90 6.67
C ASN A 30 -13.31 28.22 6.81
N ASP A 31 -12.84 28.52 8.01
CA ASP A 31 -11.44 28.83 8.29
C ASP A 31 -10.57 27.58 8.50
N LEU A 32 -11.18 26.36 8.55
CA LEU A 32 -10.46 25.11 8.71
C LEU A 32 -10.02 24.53 7.36
N HIS A 33 -8.96 23.74 7.37
CA HIS A 33 -8.51 22.96 6.23
C HIS A 33 -9.51 21.82 5.95
N HIS A 34 -9.69 21.42 4.70
CA HIS A 34 -10.61 20.33 4.32
C HIS A 34 -10.28 19.03 5.07
N ALA A 35 -9.00 18.67 5.18
CA ALA A 35 -8.58 17.49 5.95
C ALA A 35 -8.98 17.57 7.44
N ASP A 36 -8.87 18.74 8.09
CA ASP A 36 -9.31 18.92 9.48
C ASP A 36 -10.84 18.78 9.61
N ILE A 37 -11.58 19.19 8.54
CA ILE A 37 -13.04 19.04 8.53
C ILE A 37 -13.42 17.58 8.30
N ALA A 38 -12.73 16.85 7.43
CA ALA A 38 -12.95 15.42 7.22
C ALA A 38 -12.79 14.66 8.55
N GLU A 39 -11.69 14.86 9.28
CA GLU A 39 -11.49 14.28 10.62
C GLU A 39 -12.63 14.63 11.61
N ILE A 40 -13.20 15.85 11.53
CA ILE A 40 -14.37 16.22 12.35
C ILE A 40 -15.60 15.42 11.94
N LEU A 41 -15.83 15.23 10.62
CA LEU A 41 -16.99 14.52 10.13
C LEU A 41 -16.95 13.02 10.49
N ASP A 42 -15.76 12.42 10.54
CA ASP A 42 -15.55 11.03 10.97
C ASP A 42 -15.87 10.80 12.45
N GLU A 43 -15.77 11.85 13.30
CA GLU A 43 -16.14 11.77 14.72
C GLU A 43 -17.65 11.98 14.97
N LEU A 44 -18.44 12.38 13.96
CA LEU A 44 -19.88 12.65 14.04
C LEU A 44 -20.69 11.43 13.56
N ASP A 45 -22.00 11.42 13.89
CA ASP A 45 -22.87 10.43 13.27
C ASP A 45 -23.17 10.76 11.80
N PHE A 46 -23.54 9.73 11.00
CA PHE A 46 -23.80 9.86 9.56
C PHE A 46 -24.83 10.93 9.19
N GLU A 47 -25.81 11.22 10.07
CA GLU A 47 -26.83 12.23 9.81
C GLU A 47 -26.28 13.64 10.04
N GLU A 48 -25.47 13.80 11.08
CA GLU A 48 -24.82 15.05 11.43
C GLU A 48 -23.74 15.42 10.42
N ALA A 49 -22.89 14.46 10.02
CA ALA A 49 -21.88 14.61 8.99
C ALA A 49 -22.50 15.02 7.65
N THR A 50 -23.55 14.31 7.20
CA THR A 50 -24.29 14.65 5.98
C THR A 50 -24.93 16.03 6.06
N TYR A 51 -25.39 16.45 7.24
CA TYR A 51 -25.97 17.77 7.43
C TYR A 51 -24.93 18.88 7.25
N ILE A 52 -23.77 18.74 7.89
CA ILE A 52 -22.64 19.68 7.72
C ILE A 52 -22.22 19.76 6.27
N PHE A 53 -22.04 18.59 5.61
CA PHE A 53 -21.65 18.51 4.23
C PHE A 53 -22.56 19.32 3.31
N LYS A 54 -23.89 19.27 3.54
CA LYS A 54 -24.87 20.04 2.75
C LYS A 54 -24.94 21.54 3.09
N VAL A 55 -24.34 21.98 4.17
CA VAL A 55 -24.30 23.40 4.56
C VAL A 55 -23.10 24.11 3.96
N LEU A 56 -22.01 23.40 3.74
CA LEU A 56 -20.79 23.96 3.13
C LEU A 56 -20.95 24.14 1.61
N ASP A 57 -20.12 24.97 1.00
CA ASP A 57 -20.10 25.16 -0.45
C ASP A 57 -19.43 23.99 -1.17
N SER A 58 -19.73 23.78 -2.47
CA SER A 58 -19.23 22.66 -3.27
C SER A 58 -17.71 22.69 -3.45
N GLU A 59 -17.07 23.87 -3.59
CA GLU A 59 -15.62 23.97 -3.71
C GLU A 59 -14.90 23.34 -2.50
N LYS A 60 -15.49 23.50 -1.31
CA LYS A 60 -14.89 22.96 -0.07
C LYS A 60 -15.29 21.51 0.19
N THR A 61 -16.54 21.14 -0.10
CA THR A 61 -17.01 19.78 0.11
C THR A 61 -16.44 18.78 -0.90
N ALA A 62 -16.10 19.23 -2.09
CA ALA A 62 -15.36 18.42 -3.07
C ALA A 62 -14.00 17.96 -2.50
N GLU A 63 -13.20 18.87 -1.95
CA GLU A 63 -11.92 18.56 -1.30
C GLU A 63 -12.10 17.69 -0.04
N ILE A 64 -13.18 17.90 0.72
CA ILE A 64 -13.51 17.08 1.90
C ILE A 64 -13.83 15.64 1.48
N LEU A 65 -14.55 15.42 0.36
CA LEU A 65 -14.88 14.07 -0.11
C LEU A 65 -13.65 13.19 -0.32
N LEU A 66 -12.53 13.76 -0.74
CA LEU A 66 -11.29 13.04 -0.98
C LEU A 66 -10.62 12.55 0.31
N GLU A 67 -10.85 13.26 1.41
CA GLU A 67 -10.20 13.00 2.70
C GLU A 67 -11.07 12.15 3.65
N LEU A 68 -12.36 11.88 3.29
CA LEU A 68 -13.27 11.07 4.12
C LEU A 68 -12.91 9.59 4.09
N GLU A 69 -13.12 8.89 5.20
CA GLU A 69 -13.12 7.44 5.26
C GLU A 69 -14.20 6.85 4.33
N ASP A 70 -13.93 5.70 3.72
CA ASP A 70 -14.76 5.08 2.68
C ASP A 70 -16.21 4.91 3.09
N ASP A 71 -16.48 4.42 4.31
CA ASP A 71 -17.83 4.19 4.84
C ASP A 71 -18.65 5.49 4.95
N LEU A 72 -18.01 6.57 5.39
CA LEU A 72 -18.66 7.87 5.51
C LEU A 72 -18.89 8.49 4.13
N ARG A 73 -17.90 8.40 3.24
CA ARG A 73 -17.98 8.87 1.85
C ARG A 73 -19.12 8.16 1.10
N GLU A 74 -19.20 6.82 1.15
CA GLU A 74 -20.28 6.04 0.54
C GLU A 74 -21.65 6.45 1.09
N ASN A 75 -21.74 6.65 2.41
CA ASN A 75 -22.99 7.08 3.06
C ASN A 75 -23.45 8.47 2.57
N ILE A 76 -22.52 9.45 2.53
CA ILE A 76 -22.82 10.80 2.02
C ILE A 76 -23.23 10.73 0.55
N LEU A 77 -22.42 10.09 -0.31
CA LEU A 77 -22.71 9.92 -1.73
C LEU A 77 -24.06 9.22 -1.97
N SER A 78 -24.44 8.26 -1.12
CA SER A 78 -25.75 7.58 -1.24
C SER A 78 -26.95 8.51 -1.03
N ARG A 79 -26.77 9.55 -0.22
CA ARG A 79 -27.81 10.53 0.16
C ARG A 79 -27.86 11.76 -0.74
N LEU A 80 -26.86 11.96 -1.57
CA LEU A 80 -26.83 13.02 -2.56
C LEU A 80 -27.55 12.59 -3.85
N SER A 81 -28.21 13.55 -4.50
CA SER A 81 -28.76 13.35 -5.84
C SER A 81 -27.64 13.32 -6.88
N PRO A 82 -27.85 12.72 -8.06
CA PRO A 82 -26.86 12.73 -9.14
C PRO A 82 -26.35 14.13 -9.50
N LYS A 83 -27.23 15.14 -9.42
CA LYS A 83 -26.90 16.53 -9.70
C LYS A 83 -26.01 17.13 -8.60
N GLU A 84 -26.30 16.88 -7.32
CA GLU A 84 -25.45 17.33 -6.21
C GLU A 84 -24.06 16.69 -6.30
N ILE A 85 -23.95 15.41 -6.63
CA ILE A 85 -22.67 14.75 -6.84
C ILE A 85 -21.90 15.38 -8.02
N ALA A 86 -22.60 15.65 -9.14
CA ALA A 86 -21.98 16.27 -10.30
C ALA A 86 -21.46 17.68 -10.00
N GLU A 87 -22.15 18.46 -9.15
CA GLU A 87 -21.70 19.77 -8.69
C GLU A 87 -20.40 19.70 -7.86
N GLU A 88 -20.21 18.65 -7.05
CA GLU A 88 -18.94 18.40 -6.33
C GLU A 88 -17.83 17.98 -7.31
N LEU A 89 -18.12 17.06 -8.22
CA LEU A 89 -17.13 16.53 -9.16
C LEU A 89 -16.65 17.55 -10.19
N ASP A 90 -17.47 18.55 -10.54
CA ASP A 90 -17.05 19.65 -11.42
C ASP A 90 -15.98 20.56 -10.78
N GLU A 91 -15.79 20.49 -9.45
CA GLU A 91 -14.75 21.24 -8.71
C GLU A 91 -13.44 20.44 -8.51
N LEU A 92 -13.44 19.13 -8.79
CA LEU A 92 -12.29 18.23 -8.62
C LEU A 92 -11.41 18.12 -9.88
N GLU A 93 -10.16 17.68 -9.73
CA GLU A 93 -9.34 17.25 -10.86
C GLU A 93 -9.89 15.94 -11.44
N THR A 94 -9.56 15.63 -12.70
CA THR A 94 -10.23 14.54 -13.45
C THR A 94 -10.01 13.15 -12.87
N ASN A 95 -8.83 12.86 -12.29
CA ASN A 95 -8.55 11.59 -11.63
C ASN A 95 -9.43 11.42 -10.39
N ASP A 96 -9.43 12.40 -9.47
CA ASP A 96 -10.21 12.37 -8.24
C ASP A 96 -11.71 12.22 -8.51
N ALA A 97 -12.22 12.94 -9.52
CA ALA A 97 -13.60 12.81 -9.98
C ALA A 97 -13.88 11.41 -10.57
N ALA A 98 -12.91 10.81 -11.28
CA ALA A 98 -13.03 9.47 -11.83
C ALA A 98 -13.08 8.41 -10.73
N ASP A 99 -12.26 8.54 -9.68
CA ASP A 99 -12.20 7.62 -8.54
C ASP A 99 -13.52 7.62 -7.77
N ILE A 100 -14.05 8.80 -7.43
CA ILE A 100 -15.38 8.90 -6.79
C ILE A 100 -16.49 8.29 -7.68
N ILE A 101 -16.45 8.52 -9.00
CA ILE A 101 -17.40 7.88 -9.91
C ILE A 101 -17.21 6.37 -9.92
N ALA A 102 -15.99 5.87 -9.82
CA ALA A 102 -15.70 4.43 -9.80
C ALA A 102 -16.35 3.71 -8.60
N GLU A 103 -16.54 4.35 -7.48
CA GLU A 103 -17.23 3.82 -6.31
C GLU A 103 -18.76 3.73 -6.49
N LEU A 104 -19.36 4.54 -7.38
CA LEU A 104 -20.82 4.60 -7.55
C LEU A 104 -21.38 3.35 -8.23
N SER A 105 -22.64 3.02 -7.94
CA SER A 105 -23.37 1.99 -8.66
C SER A 105 -23.53 2.35 -10.16
N LYS A 106 -23.57 1.34 -11.03
CA LYS A 106 -23.61 1.54 -12.49
C LYS A 106 -24.69 2.51 -12.97
N SER A 107 -25.90 2.46 -12.39
CA SER A 107 -26.99 3.37 -12.76
C SER A 107 -26.70 4.80 -12.33
N LYS A 108 -26.12 4.96 -11.12
CA LYS A 108 -25.81 6.28 -10.57
C LYS A 108 -24.64 6.95 -11.31
N LYS A 109 -23.62 6.15 -11.72
CA LYS A 109 -22.53 6.62 -12.60
C LYS A 109 -23.04 7.29 -13.87
N GLU A 110 -23.94 6.60 -14.61
CA GLU A 110 -24.47 7.12 -15.87
C GLU A 110 -25.29 8.41 -15.64
N GLU A 111 -26.07 8.49 -14.55
CA GLU A 111 -26.83 9.68 -14.17
C GLU A 111 -25.92 10.85 -13.79
N VAL A 112 -24.91 10.63 -12.94
CA VAL A 112 -23.96 11.68 -12.51
C VAL A 112 -23.17 12.23 -13.70
N ILE A 113 -22.61 11.37 -14.55
CA ILE A 113 -21.88 11.81 -15.75
C ILE A 113 -22.76 12.66 -16.67
N SER A 114 -24.06 12.38 -16.75
CA SER A 114 -24.98 13.17 -17.58
C SER A 114 -25.32 14.55 -16.99
N GLU A 115 -25.11 14.78 -15.71
CA GLU A 115 -25.36 16.04 -15.00
C GLU A 115 -24.13 16.94 -14.90
N LEU A 116 -22.91 16.45 -15.23
CA LEU A 116 -21.69 17.26 -15.27
C LEU A 116 -21.86 18.43 -16.23
N GLN A 117 -21.43 19.62 -15.79
CA GLN A 117 -21.65 20.86 -16.55
C GLN A 117 -20.56 21.09 -17.60
N ASP A 118 -19.30 20.73 -17.28
CA ASP A 118 -18.18 20.82 -18.23
C ASP A 118 -18.09 19.55 -19.08
N VAL A 119 -18.39 19.70 -20.38
CA VAL A 119 -18.40 18.60 -21.35
C VAL A 119 -16.98 18.04 -21.61
N GLU A 120 -15.94 18.89 -21.52
CA GLU A 120 -14.56 18.45 -21.71
C GLU A 120 -14.08 17.66 -20.49
N HIS A 121 -14.35 18.15 -19.29
CA HIS A 121 -14.12 17.46 -18.03
C HIS A 121 -14.84 16.09 -17.98
N ALA A 122 -16.14 16.07 -18.28
CA ALA A 122 -16.91 14.81 -18.36
C ALA A 122 -16.33 13.79 -19.35
N LYS A 123 -15.82 14.25 -20.50
CA LYS A 123 -15.19 13.38 -21.48
C LYS A 123 -13.85 12.81 -20.97
N ASP A 124 -13.07 13.62 -20.30
CA ASP A 124 -11.78 13.20 -19.75
C ASP A 124 -11.97 12.20 -18.60
N ILE A 125 -12.94 12.42 -17.71
CA ILE A 125 -13.35 11.44 -16.69
C ILE A 125 -13.77 10.10 -17.33
N VAL A 126 -14.63 10.13 -18.35
CA VAL A 126 -15.07 8.90 -19.06
C VAL A 126 -13.90 8.20 -19.77
N GLU A 127 -12.88 8.92 -20.18
CA GLU A 127 -11.67 8.33 -20.73
C GLU A 127 -10.85 7.64 -19.63
N LEU A 128 -10.67 8.25 -18.46
CA LEU A 128 -9.96 7.68 -17.30
C LEU A 128 -10.61 6.39 -16.80
N LEU A 129 -11.92 6.37 -16.67
CA LEU A 129 -12.70 5.18 -16.27
C LEU A 129 -12.56 3.95 -17.19
N ARG A 130 -11.79 4.04 -18.27
CA ARG A 130 -11.47 2.90 -19.16
C ARG A 130 -10.16 2.23 -18.82
N PHE A 131 -9.32 2.89 -18.06
CA PHE A 131 -8.06 2.31 -17.61
C PHE A 131 -8.30 1.51 -16.33
N ASP A 132 -7.37 0.65 -16.04
CA ASP A 132 -7.30 -0.10 -14.79
C ASP A 132 -6.80 0.85 -13.70
N GLU A 133 -7.43 0.87 -12.53
CA GLU A 133 -7.08 1.75 -11.41
C GLU A 133 -5.60 1.58 -10.98
N ASP A 134 -5.07 0.36 -11.00
CA ASP A 134 -3.68 0.03 -10.65
C ASP A 134 -2.67 0.38 -11.76
N THR A 135 -2.99 1.30 -12.69
CA THR A 135 -2.11 1.69 -13.79
C THR A 135 -1.90 3.19 -13.90
N ALA A 136 -0.81 3.58 -14.57
CA ALA A 136 -0.53 4.99 -14.87
C ALA A 136 -1.70 5.69 -15.58
N GLY A 137 -2.50 4.96 -16.36
CA GLY A 137 -3.69 5.49 -17.01
C GLY A 137 -4.84 5.74 -16.05
N GLY A 138 -4.98 4.92 -14.99
CA GLY A 138 -5.99 5.08 -13.93
C GLY A 138 -5.69 6.29 -13.06
N ILE A 139 -4.47 6.41 -12.56
CA ILE A 139 -4.07 7.46 -11.61
C ILE A 139 -3.62 8.78 -12.26
N MET A 140 -3.67 8.95 -13.59
CA MET A 140 -3.18 10.16 -14.26
C MET A 140 -4.21 11.29 -14.26
N HIS A 141 -3.71 12.52 -14.10
CA HIS A 141 -4.47 13.74 -14.35
C HIS A 141 -4.47 14.12 -15.82
N LYS A 142 -5.56 14.68 -16.31
CA LYS A 142 -5.66 15.27 -17.65
C LYS A 142 -5.23 16.74 -17.68
N GLU A 143 -5.27 17.41 -16.56
CA GLU A 143 -4.90 18.81 -16.40
C GLU A 143 -3.38 18.98 -16.51
N LEU A 144 -2.91 19.39 -17.66
CA LEU A 144 -1.49 19.62 -17.94
C LEU A 144 -1.25 20.78 -18.87
N VAL A 145 -0.07 21.41 -18.77
CA VAL A 145 0.34 22.45 -19.69
C VAL A 145 1.23 21.86 -20.77
N LYS A 146 0.78 21.91 -22.03
CA LYS A 146 1.54 21.48 -23.20
C LYS A 146 1.74 22.60 -24.19
N VAL A 147 2.91 22.62 -24.83
CA VAL A 147 3.30 23.62 -25.82
C VAL A 147 3.93 22.93 -27.04
N ASN A 148 3.72 23.49 -28.23
CA ASN A 148 4.28 22.94 -29.45
C ASN A 148 5.73 23.37 -29.66
N GLU A 149 6.60 22.46 -30.06
CA GLU A 149 8.02 22.72 -30.29
C GLU A 149 8.28 23.76 -31.39
N ASN A 150 7.33 23.96 -32.32
CA ASN A 150 7.41 24.91 -33.42
C ASN A 150 6.99 26.33 -33.03
N TRP A 151 6.42 26.53 -31.84
CA TRP A 151 6.06 27.87 -31.36
C TRP A 151 7.30 28.66 -30.95
N ASN A 152 7.18 29.99 -30.91
CA ASN A 152 8.14 30.85 -30.26
C ASN A 152 7.77 31.10 -28.78
N VAL A 153 8.72 31.60 -28.00
CA VAL A 153 8.55 31.89 -26.57
C VAL A 153 7.33 32.77 -26.28
N LEU A 154 7.06 33.78 -27.13
CA LEU A 154 5.92 34.68 -26.93
C LEU A 154 4.58 33.96 -27.09
N THR A 155 4.44 33.15 -28.13
CA THR A 155 3.24 32.33 -28.35
C THR A 155 3.08 31.32 -27.23
N CYS A 156 4.17 30.67 -26.83
CA CYS A 156 4.19 29.74 -25.73
C CYS A 156 3.63 30.34 -24.43
N ILE A 157 4.13 31.51 -24.01
CA ILE A 157 3.65 32.20 -22.80
C ILE A 157 2.16 32.57 -22.90
N LYS A 158 1.69 32.94 -24.08
CA LYS A 158 0.27 33.28 -24.28
C LYS A 158 -0.61 32.06 -24.11
N GLU A 159 -0.29 30.96 -24.77
CA GLU A 159 -1.07 29.70 -24.70
C GLU A 159 -1.00 29.06 -23.29
N MET A 160 0.16 29.10 -22.65
CA MET A 160 0.30 28.65 -21.26
C MET A 160 -0.62 29.39 -20.29
N ARG A 161 -0.80 30.70 -20.45
CA ARG A 161 -1.70 31.49 -19.58
C ARG A 161 -3.14 31.01 -19.70
N ILE A 162 -3.58 30.68 -20.92
CA ILE A 162 -4.93 30.18 -21.16
C ILE A 162 -5.13 28.81 -20.52
N GLN A 163 -4.15 27.91 -20.71
CA GLN A 163 -4.20 26.56 -20.14
C GLN A 163 -4.12 26.57 -18.61
N ALA A 164 -3.34 27.49 -18.03
CA ALA A 164 -3.13 27.57 -16.59
C ALA A 164 -4.32 28.20 -15.82
N GLU A 165 -5.31 28.77 -16.48
CA GLU A 165 -6.51 29.34 -15.82
C GLU A 165 -7.34 28.24 -15.11
N ASN A 166 -7.31 27.02 -15.64
CA ASN A 166 -8.08 25.89 -15.15
C ASN A 166 -7.21 24.81 -14.46
N ILE A 167 -6.00 25.14 -14.07
CA ILE A 167 -5.05 24.20 -13.45
C ILE A 167 -4.65 24.74 -12.08
N SER A 168 -4.86 23.97 -11.03
CA SER A 168 -4.50 24.32 -9.65
C SER A 168 -3.01 24.60 -9.50
N ARG A 169 -2.15 23.78 -10.11
CA ARG A 169 -0.69 23.90 -10.03
C ARG A 169 0.03 23.46 -11.31
N VAL A 170 0.90 24.30 -11.85
CA VAL A 170 1.75 23.96 -13.00
C VAL A 170 3.06 23.32 -12.54
N HIS A 171 3.11 21.98 -12.50
CA HIS A 171 4.31 21.22 -12.12
C HIS A 171 5.37 21.22 -13.22
N SER A 172 4.98 21.01 -14.46
CA SER A 172 5.86 20.96 -15.63
C SER A 172 5.15 21.49 -16.86
N ILE A 173 5.93 22.06 -17.78
CA ILE A 173 5.45 22.44 -19.10
C ILE A 173 6.00 21.42 -20.09
N TYR A 174 5.11 20.64 -20.71
CA TYR A 174 5.48 19.60 -21.64
C TYR A 174 5.58 20.12 -23.06
N VAL A 175 6.59 19.67 -23.80
CA VAL A 175 6.78 20.04 -25.20
C VAL A 175 6.39 18.88 -26.09
N VAL A 176 5.52 19.16 -27.07
CA VAL A 176 4.99 18.17 -28.00
C VAL A 176 5.23 18.60 -29.47
N ASP A 177 5.16 17.65 -30.39
CA ASP A 177 5.13 17.93 -31.84
C ASP A 177 3.69 18.20 -32.34
N ASP A 178 3.52 18.30 -33.66
CA ASP A 178 2.22 18.57 -34.31
C ASP A 178 1.24 17.36 -34.19
N GLU A 179 1.71 16.20 -33.80
CA GLU A 179 0.91 14.98 -33.55
C GLU A 179 0.75 14.70 -32.04
N ASP A 180 0.97 15.71 -31.17
CA ASP A 180 0.94 15.60 -29.71
C ASP A 180 1.97 14.61 -29.10
N ARG A 181 3.00 14.19 -29.83
CA ARG A 181 4.03 13.30 -29.26
C ARG A 181 4.98 14.07 -28.36
N LEU A 182 5.24 13.49 -27.19
CA LEU A 182 6.13 14.07 -26.18
C LEU A 182 7.56 14.20 -26.71
N LYS A 183 8.13 15.41 -26.64
CA LYS A 183 9.51 15.75 -27.02
C LYS A 183 10.41 16.06 -25.84
N GLY A 184 9.87 16.64 -24.79
CA GLY A 184 10.62 17.03 -23.60
C GLY A 184 9.83 17.94 -22.68
N ARG A 185 10.54 18.63 -21.80
CA ARG A 185 9.96 19.61 -20.88
C ARG A 185 10.59 20.98 -21.07
N LEU A 186 9.84 22.01 -20.72
CA LEU A 186 10.29 23.39 -20.75
C LEU A 186 10.38 23.93 -19.31
N SER A 187 11.48 24.57 -19.00
CA SER A 187 11.67 25.24 -17.71
C SER A 187 11.06 26.63 -17.73
N LEU A 188 10.26 27.00 -16.74
CA LEU A 188 9.74 28.35 -16.59
C LEU A 188 10.89 29.39 -16.53
N LYS A 189 12.02 29.03 -15.89
CA LYS A 189 13.21 29.87 -15.85
C LYS A 189 13.73 30.14 -17.25
N ASP A 190 13.84 29.12 -18.09
CA ASP A 190 14.37 29.26 -19.46
C ASP A 190 13.42 30.08 -20.32
N LEU A 191 12.11 29.94 -20.16
CA LEU A 191 11.13 30.84 -20.81
C LEU A 191 11.31 32.30 -20.43
N LEU A 192 11.51 32.59 -19.14
CA LEU A 192 11.65 33.97 -18.65
C LEU A 192 12.97 34.62 -19.07
N THR A 193 14.02 33.83 -19.32
CA THR A 193 15.37 34.34 -19.65
C THR A 193 15.69 34.32 -21.14
N THR A 194 14.84 33.65 -21.95
CA THR A 194 15.04 33.50 -23.39
C THR A 194 14.31 34.62 -24.17
N SER A 195 14.86 35.02 -25.31
CA SER A 195 14.23 35.99 -26.20
C SER A 195 12.85 35.50 -26.68
N SER A 196 11.87 36.43 -26.68
CA SER A 196 10.48 36.14 -27.08
C SER A 196 10.31 35.57 -28.50
N ARG A 197 11.32 35.75 -29.37
CA ARG A 197 11.30 35.28 -30.77
C ARG A 197 11.96 33.92 -30.96
N THR A 198 12.63 33.36 -29.94
CA THR A 198 13.35 32.09 -30.03
C THR A 198 12.33 30.92 -30.15
N PRO A 199 12.51 30.00 -31.10
CA PRO A 199 11.66 28.83 -31.20
C PRO A 199 11.82 27.87 -29.98
N ILE A 200 10.73 27.27 -29.50
CA ILE A 200 10.75 26.37 -28.34
C ILE A 200 11.69 25.18 -28.57
N ARG A 201 11.81 24.66 -29.81
CA ARG A 201 12.74 23.57 -30.16
C ARG A 201 14.21 23.83 -29.84
N GLU A 202 14.59 25.10 -29.60
CA GLU A 202 15.97 25.50 -29.24
C GLU A 202 16.13 25.65 -27.71
N VAL A 203 15.04 25.61 -26.94
CA VAL A 203 14.98 25.94 -25.51
C VAL A 203 14.66 24.77 -24.63
N TYR A 204 13.79 23.85 -25.08
CA TYR A 204 13.32 22.77 -24.25
C TYR A 204 14.42 21.75 -23.93
N ILE A 205 14.25 21.06 -22.82
CA ILE A 205 15.13 19.98 -22.35
C ILE A 205 14.61 18.66 -22.92
N PRO A 206 15.32 18.05 -23.87
CA PRO A 206 14.98 16.71 -24.39
C PRO A 206 15.30 15.64 -23.33
N LYS A 207 14.79 14.43 -23.51
CA LYS A 207 14.97 13.27 -22.60
C LYS A 207 14.30 13.48 -21.25
N LEU A 208 13.02 13.46 -21.27
CA LEU A 208 12.17 13.36 -20.10
C LEU A 208 11.85 11.88 -19.82
N ASN A 209 11.86 11.51 -18.55
CA ASN A 209 11.27 10.23 -18.14
C ASN A 209 9.76 10.32 -18.36
N SER A 210 9.18 9.29 -18.95
CA SER A 210 7.75 9.15 -19.19
C SER A 210 7.35 7.70 -18.97
N VAL A 211 6.09 7.47 -18.65
CA VAL A 211 5.49 6.14 -18.50
C VAL A 211 4.37 5.97 -19.51
N LYS A 212 4.02 4.73 -19.82
CA LYS A 212 2.88 4.42 -20.66
C LYS A 212 1.63 4.25 -19.82
N VAL A 213 0.46 4.40 -20.43
CA VAL A 213 -0.84 4.25 -19.78
C VAL A 213 -1.04 2.87 -19.12
N ASP A 214 -0.38 1.82 -19.61
CA ASP A 214 -0.47 0.45 -19.12
C ASP A 214 0.64 0.10 -18.08
N THR A 215 1.46 1.07 -17.69
CA THR A 215 2.50 0.86 -16.67
C THR A 215 1.82 0.75 -15.29
N GLU A 216 2.17 -0.28 -14.51
CA GLU A 216 1.69 -0.44 -13.14
C GLU A 216 2.08 0.76 -12.27
N ASP A 217 1.18 1.24 -11.44
CA ASP A 217 1.32 2.40 -10.54
C ASP A 217 2.52 2.26 -9.59
N VAL A 218 2.75 1.08 -9.03
CA VAL A 218 3.93 0.75 -8.19
C VAL A 218 5.24 0.95 -8.96
N GLU A 219 5.28 0.64 -10.28
CA GLU A 219 6.47 0.89 -11.11
C GLU A 219 6.62 2.38 -11.39
N VAL A 220 5.51 3.12 -11.57
CA VAL A 220 5.53 4.59 -11.68
C VAL A 220 6.11 5.19 -10.40
N ALA A 221 5.63 4.76 -9.24
CA ALA A 221 6.13 5.19 -7.93
C ALA A 221 7.64 4.96 -7.80
N ARG A 222 8.11 3.77 -8.20
CA ARG A 222 9.54 3.42 -8.20
C ARG A 222 10.38 4.33 -9.12
N ILE A 223 9.87 4.66 -10.31
CA ILE A 223 10.55 5.56 -11.25
C ILE A 223 10.61 6.96 -10.66
N MET A 224 9.49 7.49 -10.15
CA MET A 224 9.43 8.82 -9.58
C MET A 224 10.35 8.97 -8.36
N GLN A 225 10.34 8.01 -7.45
CA GLN A 225 11.25 7.97 -6.30
C GLN A 225 12.73 7.89 -6.72
N LYS A 226 13.06 7.05 -7.70
CA LYS A 226 14.45 6.85 -8.15
C LYS A 226 15.08 8.11 -8.76
N TYR A 227 14.27 8.92 -9.43
CA TYR A 227 14.73 10.09 -10.17
C TYR A 227 14.34 11.42 -9.51
N ASP A 228 13.79 11.40 -8.29
CA ASP A 228 13.30 12.56 -7.53
C ASP A 228 12.38 13.44 -8.39
N LEU A 229 11.33 12.83 -8.98
CA LEU A 229 10.40 13.52 -9.86
C LEU A 229 9.20 14.04 -9.06
N GLU A 230 8.84 15.30 -9.25
CA GLU A 230 7.59 15.89 -8.72
C GLU A 230 6.38 15.56 -9.58
N ALA A 231 6.59 15.31 -10.88
CA ALA A 231 5.58 14.87 -11.81
C ALA A 231 6.21 14.10 -12.97
N ILE A 232 5.46 13.13 -13.52
CA ILE A 232 5.87 12.33 -14.68
C ILE A 232 4.79 12.37 -15.76
N PRO A 233 5.12 12.60 -17.05
CA PRO A 233 4.15 12.56 -18.14
C PRO A 233 3.79 11.12 -18.51
N VAL A 234 2.52 10.91 -18.80
CA VAL A 234 1.96 9.66 -19.31
C VAL A 234 1.77 9.74 -20.82
N ILE A 235 2.19 8.71 -21.52
CA ILE A 235 2.09 8.62 -22.98
C ILE A 235 1.31 7.39 -23.41
N ASP A 236 0.64 7.51 -24.54
CA ASP A 236 -0.02 6.37 -25.21
C ASP A 236 0.99 5.51 -26.02
N GLU A 237 0.50 4.45 -26.65
CA GLU A 237 1.28 3.55 -27.51
C GLU A 237 1.94 4.25 -28.71
N LEU A 238 1.43 5.41 -29.13
CA LEU A 238 1.97 6.21 -30.22
C LEU A 238 2.99 7.26 -29.75
N GLY A 239 3.22 7.34 -28.42
CA GLY A 239 4.09 8.32 -27.78
C GLY A 239 3.44 9.71 -27.61
N ARG A 240 2.11 9.83 -27.73
CA ARG A 240 1.38 11.07 -27.52
C ARG A 240 1.18 11.31 -26.02
N LEU A 241 1.35 12.54 -25.61
CA LEU A 241 1.10 12.97 -24.23
C LEU A 241 -0.41 12.91 -23.93
N VAL A 242 -0.80 12.10 -22.96
CA VAL A 242 -2.22 11.88 -22.61
C VAL A 242 -2.56 12.30 -21.19
N GLY A 243 -1.58 12.41 -20.30
CA GLY A 243 -1.77 12.81 -18.92
C GLY A 243 -0.45 13.10 -18.19
N ARG A 244 -0.55 13.37 -16.91
CA ARG A 244 0.56 13.48 -15.95
C ARG A 244 0.18 12.75 -14.67
N ILE A 245 1.17 12.31 -13.90
CA ILE A 245 1.01 11.80 -12.53
C ILE A 245 1.88 12.67 -11.65
N THR A 246 1.41 13.04 -10.48
CA THR A 246 2.11 13.90 -9.53
C THR A 246 2.61 13.14 -8.31
N ILE A 247 3.40 13.77 -7.46
CA ILE A 247 4.03 13.07 -6.33
C ILE A 247 3.04 12.80 -5.20
N ASP A 248 1.99 13.59 -5.07
CA ASP A 248 0.87 13.42 -4.16
C ASP A 248 0.15 12.08 -4.44
N ASP A 249 -0.29 11.81 -5.67
CA ASP A 249 -0.87 10.53 -6.07
C ASP A 249 0.07 9.34 -5.74
N ILE A 250 1.35 9.53 -5.99
CA ILE A 250 2.36 8.48 -5.74
C ILE A 250 2.58 8.23 -4.24
N VAL A 251 2.37 9.22 -3.37
CA VAL A 251 2.41 9.01 -1.92
C VAL A 251 1.29 8.08 -1.48
N ASP A 252 0.10 8.23 -2.06
CA ASP A 252 -1.04 7.35 -1.76
C ASP A 252 -0.80 5.93 -2.27
N VAL A 253 -0.34 5.75 -3.51
CA VAL A 253 0.09 4.44 -4.05
C VAL A 253 1.13 3.76 -3.15
N ILE A 254 2.14 4.51 -2.66
CA ILE A 254 3.17 3.95 -1.77
C ILE A 254 2.57 3.52 -0.42
N LYS A 255 1.63 4.29 0.12
CA LYS A 255 0.95 3.99 1.38
C LYS A 255 0.08 2.75 1.24
N GLU A 256 -0.77 2.69 0.22
CA GLU A 256 -1.64 1.54 -0.07
C GLU A 256 -0.84 0.25 -0.26
N GLU A 257 0.23 0.29 -1.06
CA GLU A 257 1.09 -0.89 -1.25
C GLU A 257 1.80 -1.32 0.05
N ALA A 258 2.21 -0.36 0.90
CA ALA A 258 2.81 -0.67 2.18
C ALA A 258 1.80 -1.30 3.16
N ASP A 259 0.57 -0.83 3.18
CA ASP A 259 -0.52 -1.37 4.00
C ASP A 259 -0.91 -2.78 3.51
N LYS A 260 -1.02 -2.99 2.21
CA LYS A 260 -1.26 -4.28 1.57
C LYS A 260 -0.15 -5.30 1.89
N ASP A 261 1.12 -4.90 1.73
CA ASP A 261 2.27 -5.72 2.10
C ASP A 261 2.23 -6.10 3.60
N TYR A 262 1.88 -5.16 4.48
CA TYR A 262 1.75 -5.40 5.90
C TYR A 262 0.62 -6.40 6.22
N GLN A 263 -0.53 -6.25 5.59
CA GLN A 263 -1.68 -7.15 5.75
C GLN A 263 -1.37 -8.56 5.25
N LEU A 264 -0.78 -8.68 4.06
CA LEU A 264 -0.34 -9.97 3.51
C LEU A 264 0.68 -10.66 4.41
N ALA A 265 1.64 -9.91 4.94
CA ALA A 265 2.63 -10.43 5.89
C ALA A 265 1.99 -10.91 7.21
N ALA A 266 0.88 -10.30 7.63
CA ALA A 266 0.10 -10.71 8.79
C ALA A 266 -0.85 -11.90 8.51
N GLY A 267 -0.99 -12.32 7.25
CA GLY A 267 -1.91 -13.38 6.83
C GLY A 267 -3.35 -12.87 6.66
N ILE A 268 -3.49 -11.71 6.10
CA ILE A 268 -4.75 -11.12 5.66
C ILE A 268 -4.71 -11.07 4.14
N SER A 269 -5.71 -11.60 3.45
CA SER A 269 -5.68 -11.85 2.00
C SER A 269 -6.44 -10.82 1.17
N GLN A 270 -7.02 -9.84 1.80
CA GLN A 270 -7.77 -8.74 1.17
C GLN A 270 -7.46 -7.47 1.93
N ASP A 271 -7.54 -6.34 1.26
CA ASP A 271 -7.47 -5.05 1.91
C ASP A 271 -8.69 -4.88 2.81
N VAL A 272 -8.46 -4.59 4.08
CA VAL A 272 -9.51 -4.45 5.10
C VAL A 272 -9.10 -3.44 6.15
N GLU A 273 -10.09 -2.72 6.64
CA GLU A 273 -9.95 -1.77 7.74
C GLU A 273 -10.50 -2.32 9.06
N ALA A 274 -10.21 -1.62 10.16
CA ALA A 274 -10.60 -2.07 11.49
C ALA A 274 -12.13 -2.05 11.70
N ASP A 275 -12.81 -1.11 11.03
CA ASP A 275 -14.24 -0.86 11.17
C ASP A 275 -15.10 -1.58 10.12
N ASP A 276 -14.47 -2.32 9.20
CA ASP A 276 -15.14 -3.16 8.21
C ASP A 276 -16.10 -4.17 8.82
N SER A 277 -17.08 -4.60 8.04
CA SER A 277 -18.08 -5.58 8.48
C SER A 277 -17.43 -6.89 8.93
N ILE A 278 -18.05 -7.54 9.91
CA ILE A 278 -17.60 -8.85 10.45
C ILE A 278 -17.42 -9.88 9.31
N LEU A 279 -18.21 -9.79 8.25
CA LEU A 279 -18.16 -10.75 7.14
C LEU A 279 -16.93 -10.50 6.24
N GLU A 280 -16.58 -9.25 5.97
CA GLU A 280 -15.40 -8.85 5.20
C GLU A 280 -14.13 -9.21 5.95
N LEU A 281 -14.01 -8.81 7.21
CA LEU A 281 -12.89 -9.20 8.09
C LEU A 281 -12.75 -10.75 8.20
N THR A 282 -13.86 -11.47 8.21
CA THR A 282 -13.83 -12.95 8.24
C THR A 282 -13.31 -13.51 6.93
N ARG A 283 -13.74 -12.98 5.79
CA ARG A 283 -13.29 -13.42 4.45
C ARG A 283 -11.80 -13.19 4.26
N ALA A 284 -11.30 -12.03 4.72
CA ALA A 284 -9.90 -11.69 4.62
C ALA A 284 -8.98 -12.61 5.45
N ARG A 285 -9.42 -13.05 6.64
CA ARG A 285 -8.62 -13.85 7.59
C ARG A 285 -8.78 -15.35 7.42
N LEU A 286 -9.98 -15.80 7.06
CA LEU A 286 -10.35 -17.24 7.11
C LEU A 286 -9.45 -18.12 6.22
N PRO A 287 -9.03 -17.76 5.00
CA PRO A 287 -8.18 -18.61 4.17
C PRO A 287 -6.87 -19.02 4.88
N TRP A 288 -6.21 -18.07 5.50
CA TRP A 288 -4.95 -18.29 6.22
C TRP A 288 -5.15 -19.08 7.52
N LEU A 289 -6.26 -18.85 8.24
CA LEU A 289 -6.60 -19.62 9.43
C LEU A 289 -6.90 -21.09 9.09
N VAL A 290 -7.57 -21.34 7.97
CA VAL A 290 -7.81 -22.71 7.47
C VAL A 290 -6.50 -23.38 7.09
N LEU A 291 -5.59 -22.67 6.42
CA LEU A 291 -4.26 -23.18 6.08
C LEU A 291 -3.47 -23.57 7.35
N ALA A 292 -3.47 -22.69 8.35
CA ALA A 292 -2.82 -22.95 9.64
C ALA A 292 -3.44 -24.15 10.35
N LEU A 293 -4.76 -24.30 10.32
CA LEU A 293 -5.47 -25.46 10.89
C LEU A 293 -5.07 -26.77 10.19
N LEU A 294 -5.02 -26.78 8.87
CA LEU A 294 -4.57 -27.95 8.09
C LEU A 294 -3.12 -28.32 8.40
N GLY A 295 -2.24 -27.34 8.52
CA GLY A 295 -0.86 -27.53 8.98
C GLY A 295 -0.81 -28.11 10.41
N GLY A 296 -1.69 -27.65 11.30
CA GLY A 296 -1.84 -28.22 12.64
C GLY A 296 -2.20 -29.72 12.62
N PHE A 297 -3.06 -30.15 11.73
CA PHE A 297 -3.35 -31.60 11.55
C PHE A 297 -2.11 -32.38 11.07
N ILE A 298 -1.29 -31.80 10.18
CA ILE A 298 -0.04 -32.43 9.76
C ILE A 298 0.91 -32.55 10.96
N THR A 299 1.04 -31.49 11.75
CA THR A 299 1.84 -31.46 12.98
C THR A 299 1.43 -32.55 13.96
N VAL A 300 0.13 -32.74 14.18
CA VAL A 300 -0.40 -33.84 15.02
C VAL A 300 0.00 -35.21 14.47
N LYS A 301 -0.09 -35.43 13.15
CA LYS A 301 0.37 -36.67 12.52
C LYS A 301 1.87 -36.91 12.69
N VAL A 302 2.69 -35.87 12.53
CA VAL A 302 4.14 -35.95 12.74
C VAL A 302 4.47 -36.31 14.18
N LEU A 303 3.80 -35.68 15.15
CA LEU A 303 3.94 -36.06 16.58
C LEU A 303 3.57 -37.53 16.85
N GLY A 304 2.50 -38.00 16.20
CA GLY A 304 2.08 -39.39 16.31
C GLY A 304 3.12 -40.44 15.86
N LEU A 305 4.04 -40.07 14.94
CA LEU A 305 5.15 -40.95 14.54
C LEU A 305 6.15 -41.20 15.68
N PHE A 306 6.15 -40.37 16.73
CA PHE A 306 7.04 -40.43 17.87
C PHE A 306 6.32 -40.78 19.18
N GLU A 307 5.12 -41.40 19.12
CA GLU A 307 4.33 -41.80 20.30
C GLU A 307 5.13 -42.72 21.26
N GLY A 308 5.95 -43.62 20.70
CA GLY A 308 6.81 -44.49 21.52
C GLY A 308 7.81 -43.69 22.39
N ALA A 309 8.36 -42.60 21.83
CA ALA A 309 9.23 -41.70 22.59
C ALA A 309 8.49 -40.98 23.74
N MET A 310 7.21 -40.70 23.57
CA MET A 310 6.40 -40.06 24.58
C MET A 310 6.22 -40.95 25.83
N LEU A 311 6.10 -42.22 25.62
CA LEU A 311 5.95 -43.20 26.70
C LEU A 311 7.25 -43.41 27.49
N GLU A 312 8.40 -43.40 26.81
CA GLU A 312 9.69 -43.66 27.43
C GLU A 312 10.38 -42.36 27.92
N HIS A 313 10.22 -41.27 27.20
CA HIS A 313 10.93 -39.99 27.43
C HIS A 313 9.97 -38.79 27.44
N GLY A 314 8.87 -38.86 28.21
CA GLY A 314 7.81 -37.83 28.26
C GLY A 314 8.32 -36.36 28.48
N LYS A 315 9.47 -36.19 29.15
CA LYS A 315 10.09 -34.87 29.37
C LYS A 315 10.47 -34.16 28.06
N LEU A 316 10.73 -34.89 26.96
CA LEU A 316 11.00 -34.28 25.64
C LEU A 316 9.81 -33.48 25.14
N PHE A 317 8.61 -33.93 25.38
CA PHE A 317 7.39 -33.26 24.89
C PHE A 317 7.16 -31.90 25.52
N PHE A 318 7.70 -31.61 26.71
CA PHE A 318 7.62 -30.30 27.33
C PHE A 318 8.39 -29.24 26.56
N PHE A 319 9.36 -29.60 25.75
CA PHE A 319 10.14 -28.67 24.91
C PHE A 319 9.56 -28.49 23.51
N THR A 320 8.56 -29.28 23.09
CA THR A 320 7.95 -29.19 21.77
C THR A 320 7.40 -27.78 21.47
N PRO A 321 6.64 -27.11 22.39
CA PRO A 321 6.16 -25.76 22.14
C PRO A 321 7.31 -24.74 21.98
N LEU A 322 8.40 -24.91 22.75
CA LEU A 322 9.56 -24.02 22.65
C LEU A 322 10.25 -24.17 21.29
N ILE A 323 10.47 -25.41 20.85
CA ILE A 323 11.13 -25.68 19.57
C ILE A 323 10.29 -25.17 18.41
N ALA A 324 8.96 -25.42 18.41
CA ALA A 324 8.04 -24.92 17.39
C ALA A 324 8.03 -23.38 17.36
N ALA A 325 7.82 -22.73 18.51
CA ALA A 325 7.83 -21.29 18.58
C ALA A 325 9.14 -20.65 18.06
N MET A 326 10.29 -21.26 18.39
CA MET A 326 11.58 -20.76 17.87
C MET A 326 11.74 -20.97 16.38
N ALA A 327 11.24 -22.10 15.83
CA ALA A 327 11.23 -22.37 14.40
C ALA A 327 10.41 -21.34 13.63
N GLY A 328 9.17 -21.08 14.07
CA GLY A 328 8.29 -20.08 13.51
C GLY A 328 8.89 -18.67 13.53
N ASN A 329 9.32 -18.22 14.70
CA ASN A 329 9.90 -16.88 14.87
C ASN A 329 11.13 -16.63 13.99
N VAL A 330 12.08 -17.57 13.94
CA VAL A 330 13.28 -17.44 13.12
C VAL A 330 12.92 -17.40 11.64
N GLY A 331 11.99 -18.25 11.21
CA GLY A 331 11.53 -18.28 9.83
C GLY A 331 10.89 -16.98 9.40
N VAL A 332 9.99 -16.43 10.22
CA VAL A 332 9.32 -15.16 9.95
C VAL A 332 10.34 -14.01 9.90
N GLN A 333 11.30 -13.94 10.84
CA GLN A 333 12.34 -12.91 10.83
C GLN A 333 13.20 -12.97 9.56
N SER A 334 13.63 -14.17 9.15
CA SER A 334 14.44 -14.34 7.94
C SER A 334 13.62 -13.99 6.68
N SER A 335 12.35 -14.38 6.63
CA SER A 335 11.44 -14.08 5.52
C SER A 335 11.19 -12.58 5.40
N ALA A 336 10.87 -11.90 6.49
CA ALA A 336 10.61 -10.46 6.50
C ALA A 336 11.81 -9.64 5.97
N ILE A 337 13.04 -10.01 6.34
CA ILE A 337 14.25 -9.34 5.82
C ILE A 337 14.40 -9.53 4.31
N ILE A 338 14.06 -10.70 3.79
CA ILE A 338 14.16 -10.98 2.35
C ILE A 338 13.05 -10.29 1.58
N VAL A 339 11.81 -10.35 2.04
CA VAL A 339 10.66 -9.66 1.41
C VAL A 339 10.92 -8.16 1.35
N GLN A 340 11.30 -7.54 2.46
CA GLN A 340 11.68 -6.12 2.48
C GLN A 340 12.84 -5.81 1.53
N GLY A 341 13.82 -6.72 1.44
CA GLY A 341 14.95 -6.56 0.53
C GLY A 341 14.56 -6.69 -0.95
N LEU A 342 13.56 -7.49 -1.28
CA LEU A 342 12.97 -7.61 -2.62
C LEU A 342 12.19 -6.34 -2.98
N ALA A 343 11.26 -5.93 -2.13
CA ALA A 343 10.45 -4.72 -2.32
C ALA A 343 11.33 -3.48 -2.56
N ASN A 344 12.39 -3.30 -1.78
CA ASN A 344 13.29 -2.15 -1.91
C ASN A 344 14.42 -2.33 -2.95
N ASN A 345 14.45 -3.42 -3.72
CA ASN A 345 15.54 -3.73 -4.67
C ASN A 345 16.96 -3.63 -4.06
N THR A 346 17.11 -3.90 -2.76
CA THR A 346 18.38 -3.83 -2.06
C THR A 346 19.15 -5.14 -2.04
N LEU A 347 18.53 -6.20 -2.56
CA LEU A 347 19.12 -7.53 -2.60
C LEU A 347 20.22 -7.62 -3.64
N SER A 348 21.48 -7.47 -3.21
CA SER A 348 22.66 -7.66 -4.05
C SER A 348 23.35 -9.00 -3.82
N GLY A 349 24.04 -9.52 -4.85
CA GLY A 349 24.86 -10.73 -4.75
C GLY A 349 24.14 -12.03 -5.14
N SER A 350 24.89 -13.14 -5.11
CA SER A 350 24.33 -14.46 -5.49
C SER A 350 23.52 -15.07 -4.36
N LEU A 351 22.51 -15.88 -4.73
CA LEU A 351 21.71 -16.69 -3.80
C LEU A 351 22.60 -17.52 -2.85
N PHE A 352 23.68 -18.10 -3.39
CA PHE A 352 24.60 -18.94 -2.60
C PHE A 352 25.29 -18.15 -1.47
N ASN A 353 25.82 -16.96 -1.78
CA ASN A 353 26.47 -16.12 -0.76
C ASN A 353 25.47 -15.69 0.34
N ARG A 354 24.23 -15.46 -0.03
CA ARG A 354 23.15 -15.09 0.88
C ARG A 354 22.81 -16.24 1.83
N LEU A 355 22.64 -17.46 1.29
CA LEU A 355 22.42 -18.65 2.11
C LEU A 355 23.57 -18.93 3.07
N ILE A 356 24.84 -18.73 2.66
CA ILE A 356 25.99 -18.86 3.57
C ILE A 356 25.94 -17.81 4.67
N LYS A 357 25.60 -16.57 4.34
CA LYS A 357 25.45 -15.50 5.34
C LYS A 357 24.35 -15.86 6.35
N GLU A 358 23.24 -16.38 5.88
CA GLU A 358 22.10 -16.79 6.71
C GLU A 358 22.47 -17.96 7.63
N ILE A 359 23.17 -18.98 7.12
CA ILE A 359 23.68 -20.08 7.94
C ILE A 359 24.63 -19.56 9.03
N SER A 360 25.52 -18.64 8.69
CA SER A 360 26.45 -18.06 9.66
C SER A 360 25.76 -17.29 10.78
N LEU A 361 24.75 -16.49 10.40
CA LEU A 361 23.90 -15.75 11.34
C LEU A 361 23.11 -16.69 12.24
N SER A 362 22.49 -17.69 11.64
CA SER A 362 21.68 -18.70 12.34
C SER A 362 22.50 -19.55 13.28
N LEU A 363 23.73 -19.90 12.90
CA LEU A 363 24.65 -20.62 13.77
C LEU A 363 25.04 -19.76 14.99
N LEU A 364 25.36 -18.48 14.79
CA LEU A 364 25.68 -17.57 15.89
C LEU A 364 24.51 -17.43 16.87
N ASN A 365 23.33 -17.11 16.35
CA ASN A 365 22.09 -16.97 17.14
C ASN A 365 21.72 -18.31 17.81
N GLY A 366 21.85 -19.40 17.06
CA GLY A 366 21.58 -20.75 17.54
C GLY A 366 22.44 -21.15 18.71
N VAL A 367 23.77 -20.89 18.66
CA VAL A 367 24.67 -21.17 19.75
C VAL A 367 24.35 -20.35 21.01
N ILE A 368 24.06 -19.06 20.84
CA ILE A 368 23.70 -18.19 21.97
C ILE A 368 22.40 -18.69 22.64
N LEU A 369 21.36 -18.90 21.86
CA LEU A 369 20.04 -19.33 22.36
C LEU A 369 20.10 -20.75 22.97
N ALA A 370 20.83 -21.67 22.33
CA ALA A 370 21.04 -23.00 22.81
C ALA A 370 21.81 -23.04 24.13
N SER A 371 22.78 -22.15 24.31
CA SER A 371 23.50 -22.00 25.59
C SER A 371 22.56 -21.54 26.71
N ILE A 372 21.70 -20.55 26.43
CA ILE A 372 20.70 -20.08 27.39
C ILE A 372 19.72 -21.22 27.73
N LEU A 373 19.26 -21.94 26.70
CA LEU A 373 18.31 -23.06 26.88
C LEU A 373 18.94 -24.19 27.70
N PHE A 374 20.19 -24.57 27.42
CA PHE A 374 20.89 -25.61 28.16
C PHE A 374 21.03 -25.25 29.65
N LEU A 375 21.51 -24.06 29.95
CA LEU A 375 21.64 -23.55 31.31
C LEU A 375 20.29 -23.48 32.02
N GLY A 376 19.28 -22.91 31.36
CA GLY A 376 17.94 -22.79 31.92
C GLY A 376 17.27 -24.15 32.17
N SER A 377 17.37 -25.09 31.22
CA SER A 377 16.81 -26.44 31.38
C SER A 377 17.45 -27.21 32.52
N HIS A 378 18.76 -27.08 32.70
CA HIS A 378 19.48 -27.79 33.76
C HIS A 378 19.29 -27.13 35.13
N PHE A 379 19.53 -25.80 35.26
CA PHE A 379 19.53 -25.13 36.55
C PHE A 379 18.15 -24.71 37.05
N LEU A 380 17.22 -24.31 36.15
CA LEU A 380 15.90 -23.85 36.54
C LEU A 380 14.86 -25.00 36.53
N LEU A 381 14.93 -25.92 35.55
CA LEU A 381 13.93 -26.98 35.37
C LEU A 381 14.42 -28.33 35.91
N GLY A 382 15.69 -28.49 36.35
CA GLY A 382 16.27 -29.73 36.85
C GLY A 382 16.23 -30.88 35.83
N VAL A 383 16.35 -30.56 34.53
CA VAL A 383 16.32 -31.55 33.45
C VAL A 383 17.62 -32.34 33.40
N GLU A 384 17.55 -33.59 33.09
CA GLU A 384 18.73 -34.47 32.92
C GLU A 384 19.64 -33.95 31.81
N ILE A 385 20.94 -34.00 32.02
CA ILE A 385 21.95 -33.47 31.09
C ILE A 385 21.75 -34.00 29.66
N ILE A 386 21.42 -35.29 29.51
CA ILE A 386 21.22 -35.91 28.20
C ILE A 386 20.06 -35.28 27.43
N ILE A 387 18.95 -35.00 28.10
CA ILE A 387 17.78 -34.34 27.49
C ILE A 387 18.16 -32.89 27.16
N GLY A 388 18.87 -32.16 28.05
CA GLY A 388 19.39 -30.83 27.81
C GLY A 388 20.28 -30.76 26.55
N ILE A 389 21.18 -31.72 26.34
CA ILE A 389 22.00 -31.83 25.15
C ILE A 389 21.16 -32.05 23.88
N ILE A 390 20.18 -32.95 23.93
CA ILE A 390 19.26 -33.21 22.78
C ILE A 390 18.55 -31.97 22.37
N VAL A 391 17.90 -31.28 23.32
CA VAL A 391 17.13 -30.07 23.05
C VAL A 391 18.01 -28.94 22.50
N THR A 392 19.22 -28.81 23.01
CA THR A 392 20.25 -27.85 22.57
C THR A 392 20.69 -28.09 21.13
N ILE A 393 21.06 -29.33 20.77
CA ILE A 393 21.43 -29.67 19.39
C ILE A 393 20.26 -29.49 18.44
N ALA A 394 19.07 -29.92 18.87
CA ALA A 394 17.84 -29.76 18.08
C ALA A 394 17.54 -28.29 17.83
N LEU A 395 17.63 -27.42 18.84
CA LEU A 395 17.37 -26.00 18.68
C LEU A 395 18.30 -25.35 17.64
N ILE A 396 19.60 -25.62 17.69
CA ILE A 396 20.55 -25.12 16.69
C ILE A 396 20.17 -25.60 15.29
N SER A 397 19.88 -26.88 15.14
CA SER A 397 19.51 -27.45 13.83
C SER A 397 18.22 -26.86 13.29
N VAL A 398 17.23 -26.68 14.15
CA VAL A 398 15.93 -26.09 13.80
C VAL A 398 16.07 -24.62 13.39
N ILE A 399 16.86 -23.83 14.12
CA ILE A 399 17.12 -22.42 13.79
C ILE A 399 17.77 -22.32 12.40
N ILE A 400 18.76 -23.15 12.08
CA ILE A 400 19.41 -23.14 10.77
C ILE A 400 18.44 -23.49 9.65
N ILE A 401 17.64 -24.54 9.82
CA ILE A 401 16.71 -24.97 8.78
C ILE A 401 15.56 -23.97 8.62
N ALA A 402 15.01 -23.45 9.72
CA ALA A 402 13.94 -22.46 9.70
C ALA A 402 14.36 -21.16 9.00
N SER A 403 15.58 -20.69 9.26
CA SER A 403 16.08 -19.49 8.59
C SER A 403 16.34 -19.70 7.09
N LEU A 404 16.85 -20.89 6.72
CA LEU A 404 17.02 -21.25 5.32
C LEU A 404 15.67 -21.31 4.57
N ILE A 405 14.64 -21.90 5.18
CA ILE A 405 13.28 -21.93 4.62
C ILE A 405 12.75 -20.50 4.48
N GLY A 406 12.84 -19.69 5.54
CA GLY A 406 12.43 -18.29 5.54
C GLY A 406 13.15 -17.43 4.50
N THR A 407 14.42 -17.70 4.22
CA THR A 407 15.18 -17.00 3.17
C THR A 407 14.87 -17.50 1.77
N PHE A 408 14.75 -18.82 1.61
CA PHE A 408 14.64 -19.44 0.28
C PHE A 408 13.25 -19.30 -0.34
N ILE A 409 12.19 -19.42 0.46
CA ILE A 409 10.81 -19.41 -0.05
C ILE A 409 10.45 -18.07 -0.70
N PRO A 410 10.65 -16.88 -0.08
CA PRO A 410 10.36 -15.61 -0.74
C PRO A 410 11.12 -15.43 -2.06
N LEU A 411 12.42 -15.78 -2.08
CA LEU A 411 13.22 -15.72 -3.30
C LEU A 411 12.74 -16.67 -4.40
N LEU A 412 12.14 -17.78 -4.02
CA LEU A 412 11.54 -18.72 -4.97
C LEU A 412 10.25 -18.17 -5.55
N LEU A 413 9.38 -17.57 -4.73
CA LEU A 413 8.12 -16.96 -5.16
C LEU A 413 8.38 -15.79 -6.12
N ASP A 414 9.27 -14.87 -5.76
CA ASP A 414 9.72 -13.77 -6.61
C ASP A 414 10.19 -14.25 -8.00
N LYS A 415 10.93 -15.34 -8.03
CA LYS A 415 11.40 -15.92 -9.31
C LYS A 415 10.26 -16.46 -10.19
N PHE A 416 9.13 -16.78 -9.64
CA PHE A 416 7.93 -17.26 -10.34
C PHE A 416 6.86 -16.18 -10.52
N ASP A 417 7.23 -14.90 -10.33
CA ASP A 417 6.33 -13.76 -10.39
C ASP A 417 5.10 -13.92 -9.46
N ILE A 418 5.34 -14.51 -8.27
CA ILE A 418 4.37 -14.65 -7.19
C ILE A 418 4.81 -13.72 -6.07
N ASP A 419 3.87 -12.95 -5.52
CA ASP A 419 4.16 -12.01 -4.45
C ASP A 419 4.90 -12.67 -3.26
N PRO A 420 6.14 -12.22 -2.96
CA PRO A 420 6.92 -12.78 -1.86
C PRO A 420 6.32 -12.54 -0.47
N ALA A 421 5.46 -11.53 -0.29
CA ALA A 421 4.79 -11.23 0.97
C ALA A 421 3.89 -12.39 1.42
N LEU A 422 3.33 -13.17 0.48
CA LEU A 422 2.58 -14.39 0.75
C LEU A 422 3.40 -15.47 1.47
N ALA A 423 4.73 -15.42 1.40
CA ALA A 423 5.63 -16.36 2.08
C ALA A 423 5.94 -15.98 3.54
N THR A 424 5.33 -14.94 4.06
CA THR A 424 5.49 -14.52 5.46
C THR A 424 4.39 -15.13 6.35
N GLY A 425 4.28 -14.69 7.57
CA GLY A 425 3.18 -15.03 8.47
C GLY A 425 2.85 -16.55 8.58
N PRO A 426 1.57 -16.90 8.43
CA PRO A 426 1.06 -18.24 8.74
C PRO A 426 1.69 -19.37 7.94
N PHE A 427 2.06 -19.14 6.68
CA PHE A 427 2.65 -20.19 5.83
C PHE A 427 4.05 -20.61 6.33
N ILE A 428 4.94 -19.60 6.57
CA ILE A 428 6.29 -19.87 7.09
C ILE A 428 6.23 -20.46 8.50
N THR A 429 5.37 -19.91 9.37
CA THR A 429 5.22 -20.40 10.73
C THR A 429 4.80 -21.89 10.73
N THR A 430 3.74 -22.23 10.00
CA THR A 430 3.22 -23.59 9.93
C THR A 430 4.24 -24.57 9.34
N SER A 431 4.91 -24.17 8.26
CA SER A 431 5.94 -25.01 7.62
C SER A 431 7.13 -25.27 8.54
N ASN A 432 7.57 -24.23 9.24
CA ASN A 432 8.68 -24.34 10.18
C ASN A 432 8.32 -25.13 11.45
N ASP A 433 7.08 -25.03 11.94
CA ASP A 433 6.60 -25.84 13.06
C ASP A 433 6.66 -27.33 12.73
N ILE A 434 6.17 -27.72 11.57
CA ILE A 434 6.21 -29.11 11.10
C ILE A 434 7.65 -29.59 10.98
N CYS A 435 8.51 -28.84 10.29
CA CYS A 435 9.91 -29.17 10.10
C CYS A 435 10.68 -29.19 11.43
N GLY A 436 10.43 -28.20 12.29
CA GLY A 436 11.08 -28.09 13.59
C GLY A 436 10.80 -29.27 14.49
N ILE A 437 9.55 -29.69 14.59
CA ILE A 437 9.14 -30.85 15.38
C ILE A 437 9.74 -32.14 14.80
N LEU A 438 9.69 -32.32 13.48
CA LEU A 438 10.29 -33.49 12.82
C LEU A 438 11.79 -33.60 13.09
N ILE A 439 12.53 -32.49 12.95
CA ILE A 439 13.98 -32.42 13.22
C ILE A 439 14.26 -32.74 14.69
N TYR A 440 13.52 -32.10 15.59
CA TYR A 440 13.66 -32.28 17.02
C TYR A 440 13.55 -33.75 17.44
N PHE A 441 12.46 -34.40 17.10
CA PHE A 441 12.26 -35.80 17.46
C PHE A 441 13.17 -36.78 16.70
N SER A 442 13.57 -36.43 15.47
CA SER A 442 14.55 -37.23 14.73
C SER A 442 15.93 -37.19 15.41
N ILE A 443 16.37 -36.03 15.92
CA ILE A 443 17.61 -35.92 16.71
C ILE A 443 17.48 -36.71 18.05
N ALA A 444 16.34 -36.55 18.73
CA ALA A 444 16.08 -37.29 19.95
C ALA A 444 16.12 -38.80 19.71
N LYS A 445 15.52 -39.30 18.64
CA LYS A 445 15.54 -40.70 18.24
C LYS A 445 16.97 -41.19 17.95
N LEU A 446 17.78 -40.38 17.25
CA LEU A 446 19.14 -40.74 16.92
C LEU A 446 20.03 -40.90 18.17
N ILE A 447 19.83 -40.05 19.18
CA ILE A 447 20.69 -40.03 20.41
C ILE A 447 20.21 -41.06 21.43
N LEU A 448 18.89 -41.26 21.59
CA LEU A 448 18.34 -42.16 22.62
C LEU A 448 18.06 -43.57 22.09
N GLY A 449 17.94 -43.76 20.76
CA GLY A 449 17.87 -45.09 20.15
C GLY A 449 16.48 -45.77 20.23
N PHE A 450 15.39 -44.97 20.36
CA PHE A 450 14.00 -45.50 20.37
C PHE A 450 13.37 -45.60 18.98
#